data_2459e6b4c6930be17b9754a466427829
#
_entry.id   2459e6b4c6930be17b9754a466427829
#
_cell.length_a   1.000
_cell.length_b   1.000
_cell.length_c   1.000
_cell.angle_alpha   90.00
_cell.angle_beta   90.00
_cell.angle_gamma   90.00
#
_symmetry.space_group_name_H-M   'P 1'
#
loop_
_entity.id
_entity.type
_entity.pdbx_description
1 polymer ?
#
loop_
_entity_poly.entity_id
_entity_poly.type
_entity_poly.pdbx_seq_one_letter_code
_entity_poly.pdbx_strand_id
1 'polypeptide(L)'
;MALDCEMAAVLCADGRVRDAAVRVCVVDEAERVLLHSLISPAGPVVDYRTEYTGAVSGVSIAAHSRAHAGLVAGDLDGAPSLDVVRARVVSILSGCEGEGLSPEETASQPVPRLLVGHGLENDLAVLHLSHPASLLRDTALHAPLQRATTGKAHKLRDLVALHLGYAIQAAGAAHDPEEDAVGAMRLYRRVKCLARRHQEQAARDNAALLRAQGGGGYAAAARGGSSDAPAPAEAALWEAATCWCLDPPGVDAVKGCH
;
A
#
# COMPACT_ATOMS: atom_id res chain seq x y z
N MET A 1 -2.10 -7.51 3.06
CA MET A 1 -2.83 -6.39 3.66
C MET A 1 -2.24 -5.09 3.17
N ALA A 2 -3.04 -4.00 3.05
CA ALA A 2 -2.46 -2.67 2.87
C ALA A 2 -2.88 -1.75 4.01
N LEU A 3 -2.00 -0.79 4.33
CA LEU A 3 -2.18 0.13 5.44
C LEU A 3 -1.80 1.54 4.98
N ASP A 4 -2.52 2.53 5.50
CA ASP A 4 -2.21 3.94 5.40
C ASP A 4 -2.67 4.68 6.66
N CYS A 5 -1.96 5.75 7.04
CA CYS A 5 -2.25 6.57 8.21
C CYS A 5 -2.31 8.05 7.86
N GLU A 6 -3.29 8.74 8.42
CA GLU A 6 -3.28 10.19 8.48
C GLU A 6 -2.62 10.69 9.77
N MET A 7 -1.84 11.74 9.65
CA MET A 7 -0.98 12.24 10.73
C MET A 7 -1.26 13.69 11.04
N ALA A 8 -1.17 14.03 12.32
CA ALA A 8 -1.17 15.41 12.80
C ALA A 8 0.09 15.71 13.60
N ALA A 9 0.46 16.99 13.68
CA ALA A 9 1.56 17.43 14.53
C ALA A 9 1.04 17.64 15.97
N VAL A 10 1.67 16.98 16.93
CA VAL A 10 1.25 16.93 18.34
C VAL A 10 2.36 17.45 19.23
N LEU A 11 2.01 18.29 20.20
CA LEU A 11 2.94 18.74 21.24
C LEU A 11 3.10 17.63 22.31
N CYS A 12 4.31 17.08 22.38
CA CYS A 12 4.64 16.05 23.36
C CYS A 12 4.96 16.64 24.74
N ALA A 13 4.92 15.80 25.77
CA ALA A 13 5.22 16.21 27.15
C ALA A 13 6.65 16.79 27.34
N ASP A 14 7.58 16.46 26.44
CA ASP A 14 8.95 17.00 26.42
C ASP A 14 9.05 18.38 25.71
N GLY A 15 7.90 18.99 25.35
CA GLY A 15 7.84 20.27 24.65
C GLY A 15 8.17 20.21 23.15
N ARG A 16 8.43 19.05 22.61
CA ARG A 16 8.71 18.88 21.17
C ARG A 16 7.44 18.58 20.41
N VAL A 17 7.38 19.07 19.19
CA VAL A 17 6.32 18.74 18.23
C VAL A 17 6.76 17.52 17.41
N ARG A 18 5.89 16.51 17.35
CA ARG A 18 6.12 15.28 16.58
C ARG A 18 4.86 14.90 15.82
N ASP A 19 5.04 14.12 14.76
CA ASP A 19 3.92 13.51 14.05
C ASP A 19 3.33 12.38 14.88
N ALA A 20 2.01 12.33 14.92
CA ALA A 20 1.23 11.25 15.54
C ALA A 20 0.13 10.80 14.59
N ALA A 21 -0.13 9.50 14.56
CA ALA A 21 -1.27 8.97 13.82
C ALA A 21 -2.56 9.45 14.46
N VAL A 22 -3.49 10.00 13.65
CA VAL A 22 -4.83 10.42 14.07
C VAL A 22 -5.93 9.60 13.38
N ARG A 23 -5.58 8.87 12.33
CA ARG A 23 -6.48 7.98 11.60
C ARG A 23 -5.66 6.87 10.94
N VAL A 24 -6.20 5.67 10.91
CA VAL A 24 -5.57 4.53 10.24
C VAL A 24 -6.61 3.71 9.51
N CYS A 25 -6.25 3.22 8.34
CA CYS A 25 -7.01 2.21 7.61
C CYS A 25 -6.15 1.00 7.28
N VAL A 26 -6.71 -0.20 7.42
CA VAL A 26 -6.13 -1.47 6.98
C VAL A 26 -7.14 -2.18 6.11
N VAL A 27 -6.73 -2.55 4.90
CA VAL A 27 -7.56 -3.31 3.96
C VAL A 27 -6.91 -4.66 3.62
N ASP A 28 -7.72 -5.63 3.26
CA ASP A 28 -7.22 -6.90 2.75
C ASP A 28 -6.94 -6.85 1.23
N GLU A 29 -6.50 -7.97 0.66
CA GLU A 29 -6.23 -8.08 -0.78
C GLU A 29 -7.48 -7.93 -1.64
N ALA A 30 -8.67 -8.21 -1.09
CA ALA A 30 -9.95 -8.02 -1.75
C ALA A 30 -10.53 -6.61 -1.54
N GLU A 31 -9.71 -5.69 -0.99
CA GLU A 31 -10.06 -4.29 -0.71
C GLU A 31 -11.16 -4.15 0.37
N ARG A 32 -11.38 -5.18 1.19
CA ARG A 32 -12.31 -5.10 2.31
C ARG A 32 -11.61 -4.41 3.48
N VAL A 33 -12.29 -3.45 4.08
CA VAL A 33 -11.78 -2.75 5.27
C VAL A 33 -11.79 -3.70 6.46
N LEU A 34 -10.62 -3.94 7.04
CA LEU A 34 -10.44 -4.74 8.26
C LEU A 34 -10.37 -3.87 9.51
N LEU A 35 -9.87 -2.66 9.35
CA LEU A 35 -9.81 -1.65 10.38
C LEU A 35 -9.89 -0.27 9.73
N HIS A 36 -10.76 0.59 10.25
CA HIS A 36 -10.77 2.02 9.96
C HIS A 36 -11.06 2.72 11.30
N SER A 37 -10.07 3.40 11.85
CA SER A 37 -10.16 3.95 13.20
C SER A 37 -9.55 5.34 13.29
N LEU A 38 -10.22 6.23 14.00
CA LEU A 38 -9.60 7.41 14.56
C LEU A 38 -8.69 7.01 15.71
N ILE A 39 -7.71 7.86 16.03
CA ILE A 39 -6.75 7.65 17.11
C ILE A 39 -6.67 8.95 17.92
N SER A 40 -6.95 8.86 19.22
CA SER A 40 -6.74 9.99 20.14
C SER A 40 -5.25 10.19 20.37
N PRO A 41 -4.68 11.36 20.02
CA PRO A 41 -3.27 11.64 20.24
C PRO A 41 -2.97 11.84 21.74
N ALA A 42 -1.73 11.53 22.14
CA ALA A 42 -1.29 11.63 23.54
C ALA A 42 -1.07 13.06 24.05
N GLY A 43 -1.24 14.06 23.19
CA GLY A 43 -1.08 15.47 23.54
C GLY A 43 -1.89 16.38 22.63
N PRO A 44 -1.87 17.70 22.88
CA PRO A 44 -2.65 18.64 22.08
C PRO A 44 -2.12 18.68 20.64
N VAL A 45 -3.04 18.64 19.68
CA VAL A 45 -2.73 18.82 18.28
C VAL A 45 -2.43 20.29 18.02
N VAL A 46 -1.26 20.57 17.46
CA VAL A 46 -0.80 21.93 17.14
C VAL A 46 -0.95 22.25 15.66
N ASP A 47 -0.97 21.21 14.80
CA ASP A 47 -1.22 21.34 13.36
C ASP A 47 -1.91 20.06 12.86
N TYR A 48 -3.13 20.20 12.36
CA TYR A 48 -3.90 19.10 11.78
C TYR A 48 -3.46 18.73 10.36
N ARG A 49 -2.49 19.49 9.78
CA ARG A 49 -2.02 19.28 8.41
C ARG A 49 -3.17 19.18 7.42
N THR A 50 -4.08 20.14 7.49
CA THR A 50 -5.36 20.19 6.77
C THR A 50 -5.21 19.96 5.26
N GLU A 51 -4.07 20.34 4.69
CA GLU A 51 -3.75 20.09 3.27
C GLU A 51 -3.58 18.60 2.94
N TYR A 52 -3.36 17.76 3.98
CA TYR A 52 -3.11 16.32 3.83
C TYR A 52 -4.15 15.49 4.56
N THR A 53 -4.39 15.76 5.83
CA THR A 53 -5.32 14.98 6.67
C THR A 53 -6.76 15.42 6.49
N GLY A 54 -6.97 16.59 5.86
CA GLY A 54 -8.26 17.27 5.80
C GLY A 54 -8.80 17.73 7.15
N ALA A 55 -8.00 17.67 8.21
CA ALA A 55 -8.40 18.13 9.53
C ALA A 55 -8.29 19.66 9.62
N VAL A 56 -9.26 20.35 10.21
CA VAL A 56 -9.25 21.80 10.40
C VAL A 56 -9.04 22.18 11.87
N SER A 57 -8.09 23.10 12.12
CA SER A 57 -7.87 23.61 13.47
C SER A 57 -8.91 24.65 13.86
N GLY A 58 -9.62 24.42 14.95
CA GLY A 58 -10.14 25.44 15.86
C GLY A 58 -11.25 26.37 15.42
N VAL A 59 -11.88 26.20 14.25
CA VAL A 59 -13.05 26.99 13.88
C VAL A 59 -14.23 26.08 13.67
N SER A 60 -15.24 26.22 14.53
CA SER A 60 -16.56 25.64 14.34
C SER A 60 -17.11 26.08 12.98
N ILE A 61 -16.83 25.34 11.94
CA ILE A 61 -17.58 25.44 10.70
C ILE A 61 -18.80 24.55 10.89
N ALA A 62 -19.83 25.21 11.42
CA ALA A 62 -21.16 24.64 11.52
C ALA A 62 -21.55 23.99 10.19
N ALA A 63 -21.86 22.72 10.24
CA ALA A 63 -22.88 22.00 9.46
C ALA A 63 -22.79 21.98 7.91
N HIS A 64 -21.72 22.36 7.23
CA HIS A 64 -21.77 22.48 5.77
C HIS A 64 -20.84 21.58 4.99
N SER A 65 -20.47 20.48 5.39
CA SER A 65 -19.95 19.42 4.52
C SER A 65 -19.23 18.31 5.27
N ARG A 66 -19.99 17.46 5.92
CA ARG A 66 -19.45 16.15 6.39
C ARG A 66 -18.97 15.27 5.25
N ALA A 67 -19.27 15.62 4.00
CA ALA A 67 -18.85 14.85 2.82
C ALA A 67 -17.46 15.22 2.30
N HIS A 68 -16.86 16.34 2.75
CA HIS A 68 -15.54 16.81 2.32
C HIS A 68 -14.70 17.33 3.49
N ALA A 69 -15.21 17.23 4.72
CA ALA A 69 -14.53 17.73 5.90
C ALA A 69 -13.55 16.67 6.39
N GLY A 70 -12.30 17.00 6.36
CA GLY A 70 -11.32 16.31 7.15
C GLY A 70 -11.64 16.37 8.65
N LEU A 71 -10.82 15.74 9.45
CA LEU A 71 -10.99 15.68 10.91
C LEU A 71 -11.07 17.09 11.52
N VAL A 72 -12.07 17.31 12.34
CA VAL A 72 -12.12 18.45 13.27
C VAL A 72 -11.70 17.97 14.65
N ALA A 73 -11.20 18.90 15.49
CA ALA A 73 -10.68 18.58 16.82
C ALA A 73 -11.64 17.70 17.65
N GLY A 74 -12.95 17.97 17.58
CA GLY A 74 -13.97 17.19 18.28
C GLY A 74 -14.14 15.74 17.80
N ASP A 75 -13.70 15.41 16.61
CA ASP A 75 -13.81 14.04 16.08
C ASP A 75 -12.84 13.07 16.78
N LEU A 76 -11.75 13.60 17.35
CA LEU A 76 -10.78 12.83 18.11
C LEU A 76 -11.20 12.64 19.59
N ASP A 77 -12.23 13.35 20.04
CA ASP A 77 -12.75 13.21 21.40
C ASP A 77 -13.43 11.86 21.58
N GLY A 78 -12.92 11.07 22.53
CA GLY A 78 -13.41 9.72 22.75
C GLY A 78 -12.90 8.66 21.74
N ALA A 79 -12.06 9.04 20.80
CA ALA A 79 -11.37 8.07 19.95
C ALA A 79 -10.47 7.15 20.80
N PRO A 80 -10.25 5.89 20.37
CA PRO A 80 -9.37 4.98 21.08
C PRO A 80 -7.92 5.50 21.09
N SER A 81 -7.17 5.14 22.13
CA SER A 81 -5.76 5.47 22.22
C SER A 81 -4.93 4.72 21.17
N LEU A 82 -3.74 5.25 20.88
CA LEU A 82 -2.80 4.58 19.98
C LEU A 82 -2.52 3.12 20.39
N ASP A 83 -2.39 2.82 21.68
CA ASP A 83 -2.10 1.46 22.14
C ASP A 83 -3.23 0.48 21.79
N VAL A 84 -4.48 0.89 21.92
CA VAL A 84 -5.64 0.07 21.55
C VAL A 84 -5.67 -0.21 20.06
N VAL A 85 -5.49 0.85 19.25
CA VAL A 85 -5.50 0.71 17.78
C VAL A 85 -4.29 -0.09 17.30
N ARG A 86 -3.10 0.17 17.85
CA ARG A 86 -1.88 -0.57 17.55
C ARG A 86 -2.05 -2.07 17.84
N ALA A 87 -2.61 -2.44 18.97
CA ALA A 87 -2.87 -3.84 19.31
C ALA A 87 -3.77 -4.51 18.26
N ARG A 88 -4.79 -3.79 17.78
CA ARG A 88 -5.67 -4.27 16.71
C ARG A 88 -4.95 -4.45 15.38
N VAL A 89 -4.13 -3.46 14.98
CA VAL A 89 -3.29 -3.57 13.77
C VAL A 89 -2.35 -4.77 13.86
N VAL A 90 -1.69 -4.96 15.00
CA VAL A 90 -0.80 -6.13 15.24
C VAL A 90 -1.58 -7.44 15.10
N SER A 91 -2.76 -7.55 15.69
CA SER A 91 -3.62 -8.75 15.56
C SER A 91 -3.94 -9.04 14.09
N ILE A 92 -4.32 -8.03 13.31
CA ILE A 92 -4.58 -8.16 11.87
C ILE A 92 -3.32 -8.64 11.13
N LEU A 93 -2.19 -7.99 11.36
CA LEU A 93 -0.94 -8.31 10.66
C LEU A 93 -0.35 -9.66 11.05
N SER A 94 -0.66 -10.16 12.25
CA SER A 94 -0.23 -11.48 12.73
C SER A 94 -1.17 -12.61 12.32
N GLY A 95 -2.32 -12.30 11.71
CA GLY A 95 -3.31 -13.33 11.38
C GLY A 95 -4.05 -13.92 12.59
N CYS A 96 -3.94 -13.25 13.75
CA CYS A 96 -4.59 -13.68 14.99
C CYS A 96 -6.01 -13.13 15.14
N GLU A 97 -6.73 -12.95 14.04
CA GLU A 97 -8.11 -12.49 14.07
C GLU A 97 -9.06 -13.66 14.31
N GLY A 98 -9.61 -13.73 15.51
CA GLY A 98 -10.66 -14.67 15.88
C GLY A 98 -11.11 -14.42 17.30
N GLU A 99 -12.27 -13.77 17.48
CA GLU A 99 -13.03 -13.89 18.72
C GLU A 99 -13.47 -15.34 18.82
N GLY A 100 -12.90 -16.08 19.77
CA GLY A 100 -13.32 -17.44 20.07
C GLY A 100 -12.40 -18.58 19.64
N LEU A 101 -11.15 -18.31 19.30
CA LEU A 101 -10.16 -19.38 19.10
C LEU A 101 -9.91 -20.08 20.44
N SER A 102 -10.01 -21.41 20.43
CA SER A 102 -9.64 -22.24 21.58
C SER A 102 -8.15 -22.06 21.92
N PRO A 103 -7.72 -22.30 23.17
CA PRO A 103 -6.31 -22.26 23.56
C PRO A 103 -5.39 -23.15 22.70
N GLU A 104 -5.94 -24.17 22.05
CA GLU A 104 -5.22 -25.07 21.15
C GLU A 104 -5.01 -24.50 19.76
N GLU A 105 -5.92 -23.66 19.27
CA GLU A 105 -5.78 -22.95 17.98
C GLU A 105 -4.81 -21.76 18.08
N THR A 106 -4.59 -21.22 19.28
CA THR A 106 -3.59 -20.17 19.54
C THR A 106 -2.15 -20.72 19.50
N ALA A 107 -1.95 -22.03 19.44
CA ALA A 107 -0.63 -22.66 19.37
C ALA A 107 0.03 -22.60 17.99
N SER A 108 -0.66 -22.17 16.94
CA SER A 108 -0.05 -21.83 15.66
C SER A 108 0.76 -20.54 15.86
N GLN A 109 2.07 -20.60 15.60
CA GLN A 109 2.92 -19.39 15.59
C GLN A 109 2.28 -18.36 14.69
N PRO A 110 2.08 -17.10 15.15
CA PRO A 110 1.51 -16.05 14.31
C PRO A 110 2.38 -15.88 13.07
N VAL A 111 1.79 -16.07 11.89
CA VAL A 111 2.50 -15.90 10.63
C VAL A 111 2.31 -14.45 10.18
N PRO A 112 3.37 -13.63 10.23
CA PRO A 112 3.24 -12.23 9.80
C PRO A 112 2.78 -12.16 8.37
N ARG A 113 1.75 -11.34 8.11
CA ARG A 113 1.19 -11.12 6.78
C ARG A 113 2.00 -10.09 6.01
N LEU A 114 2.00 -10.22 4.69
CA LEU A 114 2.60 -9.24 3.80
C LEU A 114 1.87 -7.90 3.95
N LEU A 115 2.66 -6.82 4.17
CA LEU A 115 2.20 -5.46 4.35
C LEU A 115 2.58 -4.59 3.15
N VAL A 116 1.56 -4.00 2.54
CA VAL A 116 1.66 -3.08 1.40
C VAL A 116 1.36 -1.66 1.87
N GLY A 117 1.99 -0.65 1.25
CA GLY A 117 1.66 0.75 1.47
C GLY A 117 2.48 1.68 0.57
N HIS A 118 2.47 2.97 0.91
CA HIS A 118 3.21 3.99 0.18
C HIS A 118 3.93 4.95 1.14
N GLY A 119 5.22 4.71 1.38
CA GLY A 119 5.98 5.42 2.40
C GLY A 119 5.79 4.83 3.80
N LEU A 120 5.67 3.50 3.88
CA LEU A 120 5.37 2.73 5.10
C LEU A 120 6.26 3.05 6.30
N GLU A 121 7.46 3.57 6.10
CA GLU A 121 8.35 3.97 7.19
C GLU A 121 7.67 4.97 8.13
N ASN A 122 6.94 5.94 7.55
CA ASN A 122 6.23 6.95 8.32
C ASN A 122 5.05 6.35 9.10
N ASP A 123 4.25 5.50 8.44
CA ASP A 123 3.10 4.85 9.06
C ASP A 123 3.50 3.95 10.22
N LEU A 124 4.54 3.13 10.01
CA LEU A 124 5.07 2.25 11.04
C LEU A 124 5.65 3.05 12.21
N ALA A 125 6.34 4.18 11.93
CA ALA A 125 6.90 5.04 12.95
C ALA A 125 5.82 5.65 13.86
N VAL A 126 4.76 6.24 13.29
CA VAL A 126 3.68 6.88 14.07
C VAL A 126 2.77 5.88 14.78
N LEU A 127 2.69 4.65 14.31
CA LEU A 127 2.01 3.53 14.98
C LEU A 127 2.90 2.81 16.00
N HIS A 128 4.18 3.20 16.12
CA HIS A 128 5.18 2.53 16.93
C HIS A 128 5.25 1.02 16.64
N LEU A 129 5.23 0.66 15.35
CA LEU A 129 5.26 -0.71 14.87
C LEU A 129 6.60 -1.03 14.20
N SER A 130 6.98 -2.29 14.26
CA SER A 130 8.00 -2.89 13.40
C SER A 130 7.39 -4.05 12.64
N HIS A 131 7.81 -4.24 11.39
CA HIS A 131 7.36 -5.34 10.55
C HIS A 131 8.57 -5.93 9.81
N PRO A 132 8.64 -7.27 9.57
CA PRO A 132 9.77 -7.88 8.88
C PRO A 132 9.98 -7.25 7.49
N ALA A 133 11.19 -6.79 7.20
CA ALA A 133 11.51 -6.13 5.93
C ALA A 133 11.20 -7.01 4.70
N SER A 134 11.35 -8.33 4.83
CA SER A 134 11.02 -9.29 3.77
C SER A 134 9.52 -9.32 3.43
N LEU A 135 8.66 -8.87 4.33
CA LEU A 135 7.21 -8.83 4.18
C LEU A 135 6.66 -7.42 3.90
N LEU A 136 7.53 -6.41 3.73
CA LEU A 136 7.13 -5.06 3.33
C LEU A 136 7.11 -4.93 1.81
N ARG A 137 6.07 -4.29 1.30
CA ARG A 137 5.89 -3.92 -0.10
C ARG A 137 5.54 -2.43 -0.19
N ASP A 138 6.58 -1.62 -0.12
CA ASP A 138 6.44 -0.17 -0.16
C ASP A 138 6.50 0.33 -1.62
N THR A 139 5.38 0.81 -2.12
CA THR A 139 5.27 1.31 -3.49
C THR A 139 6.09 2.59 -3.73
N ALA A 140 6.44 3.34 -2.68
CA ALA A 140 7.32 4.49 -2.78
C ALA A 140 8.80 4.09 -2.97
N LEU A 141 9.19 2.93 -2.47
CA LEU A 141 10.57 2.42 -2.53
C LEU A 141 10.80 1.45 -3.70
N HIS A 142 9.75 1.01 -4.37
CA HIS A 142 9.88 0.09 -5.49
C HIS A 142 10.48 0.82 -6.71
N ALA A 143 11.69 0.43 -7.10
CA ALA A 143 12.48 1.15 -8.12
C ALA A 143 11.71 1.47 -9.41
N PRO A 144 10.89 0.56 -9.99
CA PRO A 144 10.11 0.87 -11.17
C PRO A 144 9.05 1.96 -10.98
N LEU A 145 8.59 2.18 -9.75
CA LEU A 145 7.61 3.20 -9.40
C LEU A 145 8.28 4.51 -8.96
N GLN A 146 9.61 4.57 -8.93
CA GLN A 146 10.36 5.77 -8.60
C GLN A 146 10.67 6.61 -9.85
N ARG A 147 11.03 7.87 -9.63
CA ARG A 147 11.45 8.76 -10.72
C ARG A 147 12.78 8.29 -11.30
N ALA A 148 12.79 7.90 -12.57
CA ALA A 148 13.96 7.34 -13.24
C ALA A 148 15.21 8.25 -13.14
N THR A 149 15.03 9.58 -13.14
CA THR A 149 16.14 10.54 -13.12
C THR A 149 16.70 10.81 -11.73
N THR A 150 15.91 10.64 -10.67
CA THR A 150 16.30 11.06 -9.32
C THR A 150 16.22 9.95 -8.28
N GLY A 151 15.62 8.82 -8.59
CA GLY A 151 15.32 7.75 -7.63
C GLY A 151 14.34 8.16 -6.51
N LYS A 152 13.75 9.35 -6.60
CA LYS A 152 12.78 9.81 -5.60
C LYS A 152 11.41 9.17 -5.85
N ALA A 153 10.67 8.95 -4.76
CA ALA A 153 9.30 8.50 -4.82
C ALA A 153 8.42 9.47 -5.63
N HIS A 154 7.49 8.92 -6.39
CA HIS A 154 6.33 9.67 -6.89
C HIS A 154 5.29 9.80 -5.78
N LYS A 155 4.39 10.76 -5.90
CA LYS A 155 3.19 10.79 -5.06
C LYS A 155 2.27 9.64 -5.44
N LEU A 156 1.59 9.06 -4.46
CA LEU A 156 0.67 7.93 -4.69
C LEU A 156 -0.38 8.25 -5.76
N ARG A 157 -1.01 9.44 -5.68
CA ARG A 157 -1.99 9.89 -6.67
C ARG A 157 -1.48 9.90 -8.11
N ASP A 158 -0.20 10.27 -8.30
CA ASP A 158 0.40 10.34 -9.63
C ASP A 158 0.62 8.92 -10.19
N LEU A 159 1.02 7.97 -9.32
CA LEU A 159 1.18 6.56 -9.67
C LEU A 159 -0.14 5.89 -9.98
N VAL A 160 -1.17 6.15 -9.18
CA VAL A 160 -2.52 5.61 -9.40
C VAL A 160 -3.08 6.13 -10.73
N ALA A 161 -2.98 7.43 -11.00
CA ALA A 161 -3.42 8.00 -12.26
C ALA A 161 -2.67 7.41 -13.45
N LEU A 162 -1.34 7.27 -13.34
CA LEU A 162 -0.49 6.78 -14.43
C LEU A 162 -0.69 5.28 -14.72
N HIS A 163 -0.73 4.44 -13.68
CA HIS A 163 -0.69 2.99 -13.84
C HIS A 163 -2.06 2.31 -13.74
N LEU A 164 -3.04 2.96 -13.10
CA LEU A 164 -4.38 2.41 -12.88
C LEU A 164 -5.47 3.17 -13.64
N GLY A 165 -5.18 4.40 -14.13
CA GLY A 165 -6.08 5.16 -14.99
C GLY A 165 -7.23 5.86 -14.27
N TYR A 166 -7.15 6.04 -12.94
CA TYR A 166 -8.14 6.81 -12.18
C TYR A 166 -7.46 7.78 -11.21
N ALA A 167 -8.21 8.77 -10.72
CA ALA A 167 -7.71 9.76 -9.78
C ALA A 167 -8.09 9.38 -8.35
N ILE A 168 -7.17 9.63 -7.41
CA ILE A 168 -7.38 9.65 -5.96
C ILE A 168 -6.94 11.01 -5.42
N GLN A 169 -7.25 11.30 -4.16
CA GLN A 169 -6.84 12.54 -3.50
C GLN A 169 -7.26 13.77 -4.32
N ALA A 170 -8.57 13.90 -4.57
CA ALA A 170 -9.11 15.00 -5.36
C ALA A 170 -8.60 16.36 -4.86
N ALA A 171 -8.28 17.28 -5.79
CA ALA A 171 -7.73 18.58 -5.44
C ALA A 171 -8.63 19.34 -4.46
N GLY A 172 -8.09 19.75 -3.32
CA GLY A 172 -8.83 20.42 -2.25
C GLY A 172 -9.69 19.52 -1.36
N ALA A 173 -9.70 18.21 -1.61
CA ALA A 173 -10.28 17.23 -0.69
C ALA A 173 -9.23 16.76 0.33
N ALA A 174 -9.71 16.32 1.48
CA ALA A 174 -8.90 15.60 2.45
C ALA A 174 -8.39 14.30 1.87
N HIS A 175 -7.23 13.86 2.31
CA HIS A 175 -6.78 12.51 2.06
C HIS A 175 -7.64 11.53 2.86
N ASP A 176 -7.92 10.38 2.27
CA ASP A 176 -8.63 9.29 2.91
C ASP A 176 -7.71 8.07 2.98
N PRO A 177 -7.33 7.60 4.18
CA PRO A 177 -6.42 6.47 4.32
C PRO A 177 -7.01 5.16 3.76
N GLU A 178 -8.33 5.06 3.60
CA GLU A 178 -8.93 3.94 2.89
C GLU A 178 -8.65 4.02 1.38
N GLU A 179 -8.87 5.19 0.77
CA GLU A 179 -8.57 5.43 -0.64
C GLU A 179 -7.08 5.19 -0.93
N ASP A 180 -6.19 5.65 -0.05
CA ASP A 180 -4.75 5.53 -0.21
C ASP A 180 -4.26 4.09 0.01
N ALA A 181 -4.74 3.39 1.02
CA ALA A 181 -4.43 1.97 1.23
C ALA A 181 -4.90 1.10 0.04
N VAL A 182 -6.11 1.35 -0.47
CA VAL A 182 -6.65 0.67 -1.66
C VAL A 182 -5.81 1.01 -2.90
N GLY A 183 -5.44 2.27 -3.08
CA GLY A 183 -4.57 2.70 -4.18
C GLY A 183 -3.22 1.98 -4.18
N ALA A 184 -2.57 1.90 -3.02
CA ALA A 184 -1.31 1.20 -2.84
C ALA A 184 -1.46 -0.31 -3.10
N MET A 185 -2.54 -0.95 -2.62
CA MET A 185 -2.83 -2.36 -2.88
C MET A 185 -3.02 -2.65 -4.37
N ARG A 186 -3.77 -1.81 -5.07
CA ARG A 186 -3.98 -1.95 -6.52
C ARG A 186 -2.70 -1.78 -7.32
N LEU A 187 -1.84 -0.82 -6.95
CA LEU A 187 -0.53 -0.64 -7.56
C LEU A 187 0.34 -1.89 -7.37
N TYR A 188 0.42 -2.41 -6.15
CA TYR A 188 1.15 -3.64 -5.86
C TYR A 188 0.64 -4.82 -6.73
N ARG A 189 -0.67 -5.02 -6.78
CA ARG A 189 -1.29 -6.08 -7.59
C ARG A 189 -1.01 -5.90 -9.09
N ARG A 190 -1.05 -4.66 -9.59
CA ARG A 190 -0.73 -4.34 -11.00
C ARG A 190 0.71 -4.71 -11.33
N VAL A 191 1.67 -4.31 -10.49
CA VAL A 191 3.09 -4.64 -10.67
C VAL A 191 3.30 -6.16 -10.65
N LYS A 192 2.73 -6.85 -9.67
CA LYS A 192 2.83 -8.31 -9.54
C LYS A 192 2.25 -9.04 -10.76
N CYS A 193 1.09 -8.58 -11.24
CA CYS A 193 0.46 -9.14 -12.43
C CYS A 193 1.33 -8.98 -13.69
N LEU A 194 1.88 -7.79 -13.91
CA LEU A 194 2.77 -7.52 -15.03
C LEU A 194 4.01 -8.41 -14.97
N ALA A 195 4.65 -8.50 -13.82
CA ALA A 195 5.82 -9.33 -13.61
C ALA A 195 5.55 -10.80 -13.94
N ARG A 196 4.42 -11.35 -13.48
CA ARG A 196 4.04 -12.73 -13.80
C ARG A 196 3.84 -12.95 -15.30
N ARG A 197 3.09 -12.06 -15.96
CA ARG A 197 2.87 -12.16 -17.43
C ARG A 197 4.19 -12.23 -18.21
N HIS A 198 5.17 -11.47 -17.78
CA HIS A 198 6.48 -11.48 -18.43
C HIS A 198 7.24 -12.77 -18.18
N GLN A 199 7.28 -13.23 -16.96
CA GLN A 199 7.92 -14.52 -16.69
C GLN A 199 7.29 -15.64 -17.54
N GLU A 200 5.96 -15.64 -17.66
CA GLU A 200 5.26 -16.60 -18.51
C GLU A 200 5.65 -16.45 -19.99
N GLN A 201 5.75 -15.20 -20.48
CA GLN A 201 6.18 -14.94 -21.86
C GLN A 201 7.64 -15.36 -22.09
N ALA A 202 8.55 -14.97 -21.21
CA ALA A 202 9.95 -15.36 -21.29
C ALA A 202 10.14 -16.89 -21.26
N ALA A 203 9.36 -17.59 -20.44
CA ALA A 203 9.36 -19.05 -20.41
C ALA A 203 8.88 -19.68 -21.72
N ARG A 204 7.83 -19.10 -22.35
CA ARG A 204 7.33 -19.55 -23.67
C ARG A 204 8.36 -19.32 -24.75
N ASP A 205 9.02 -18.16 -24.78
CA ASP A 205 10.03 -17.81 -25.76
C ASP A 205 11.25 -18.73 -25.63
N ASN A 206 11.70 -19.00 -24.41
CA ASN A 206 12.79 -19.93 -24.14
C ASN A 206 12.44 -21.37 -24.57
N ALA A 207 11.23 -21.83 -24.28
CA ALA A 207 10.75 -23.15 -24.74
C ALA A 207 10.67 -23.24 -26.28
N ALA A 208 10.27 -22.16 -26.96
CA ALA A 208 10.25 -22.09 -28.42
C ALA A 208 11.68 -22.16 -29.00
N LEU A 209 12.64 -21.44 -28.43
CA LEU A 209 14.05 -21.48 -28.81
C LEU A 209 14.64 -22.88 -28.64
N LEU A 210 14.38 -23.55 -27.52
CA LEU A 210 14.86 -24.91 -27.27
C LEU A 210 14.31 -25.93 -28.30
N ARG A 211 13.01 -25.79 -28.65
CA ARG A 211 12.41 -26.64 -29.71
C ARG A 211 13.01 -26.38 -31.09
N ALA A 212 13.32 -25.12 -31.42
CA ALA A 212 13.94 -24.77 -32.68
C ALA A 212 15.38 -25.30 -32.79
N GLN A 213 16.11 -25.40 -31.67
CA GLN A 213 17.46 -25.93 -31.61
C GLN A 213 17.51 -27.46 -31.58
N GLY A 214 16.45 -28.12 -31.05
CA GLY A 214 16.36 -29.60 -31.01
C GLY A 214 15.91 -30.27 -32.30
N GLY A 215 15.38 -29.52 -33.27
CA GLY A 215 15.03 -29.99 -34.63
C GLY A 215 16.13 -29.61 -35.60
N GLY A 216 17.11 -30.51 -35.82
CA GLY A 216 18.21 -30.28 -36.78
C GLY A 216 17.73 -29.89 -38.18
N GLY A 217 17.81 -28.59 -38.50
CA GLY A 217 17.53 -28.06 -39.83
C GLY A 217 17.69 -26.53 -39.80
N TYR A 218 18.71 -26.05 -40.51
CA TYR A 218 18.94 -24.63 -40.74
C TYR A 218 17.72 -24.00 -41.45
N ALA A 219 16.93 -23.25 -40.76
CA ALA A 219 15.96 -22.36 -41.37
C ALA A 219 16.16 -20.96 -40.76
N ALA A 220 16.38 -20.00 -41.65
CA ALA A 220 16.65 -18.61 -41.36
C ALA A 220 15.51 -17.98 -40.51
N ALA A 221 15.90 -17.26 -39.47
CA ALA A 221 15.02 -16.51 -38.60
C ALA A 221 14.32 -15.36 -39.36
N ALA A 222 13.06 -15.53 -39.68
CA ALA A 222 12.20 -14.43 -40.04
C ALA A 222 11.88 -13.62 -38.78
N ARG A 223 12.35 -12.38 -38.73
CA ARG A 223 12.01 -11.39 -37.69
C ARG A 223 10.55 -10.96 -37.89
N GLY A 224 9.64 -11.61 -37.20
CA GLY A 224 8.28 -11.14 -37.01
C GLY A 224 8.23 -10.38 -35.67
N GLY A 225 8.37 -9.06 -35.71
CA GLY A 225 8.13 -8.23 -34.53
C GLY A 225 6.67 -8.30 -34.16
N SER A 226 6.36 -8.85 -33.00
CA SER A 226 5.06 -8.70 -32.38
C SER A 226 4.84 -7.23 -32.03
N SER A 227 3.71 -6.67 -32.45
CA SER A 227 3.30 -5.28 -32.17
C SER A 227 2.83 -5.05 -30.71
N ASP A 228 3.01 -6.03 -29.84
CA ASP A 228 2.61 -5.99 -28.46
C ASP A 228 3.80 -5.67 -27.51
N ALA A 229 4.71 -4.77 -27.93
CA ALA A 229 5.66 -4.22 -27.00
C ALA A 229 4.91 -3.41 -25.92
N PRO A 230 5.13 -3.65 -24.61
CA PRO A 230 4.49 -2.90 -23.57
C PRO A 230 4.82 -1.42 -23.72
N ALA A 231 3.87 -0.54 -23.34
CA ALA A 231 4.11 0.89 -23.31
C ALA A 231 5.37 1.21 -22.50
N PRO A 232 6.12 2.31 -22.80
CA PRO A 232 7.40 2.60 -22.14
C PRO A 232 7.35 2.61 -20.61
N ALA A 233 6.23 3.04 -20.02
CA ALA A 233 6.01 3.02 -18.58
C ALA A 233 5.84 1.60 -18.02
N GLU A 234 5.30 0.69 -18.80
CA GLU A 234 5.15 -0.71 -18.44
C GLU A 234 6.47 -1.48 -18.56
N ALA A 235 7.30 -1.20 -19.54
CA ALA A 235 8.61 -1.83 -19.69
C ALA A 235 9.52 -1.59 -18.49
N ALA A 236 9.50 -0.37 -17.91
CA ALA A 236 10.28 -0.06 -16.72
C ALA A 236 9.81 -0.82 -15.45
N LEU A 237 8.51 -1.13 -15.36
CA LEU A 237 7.96 -1.94 -14.25
C LEU A 237 8.44 -3.39 -14.28
N TRP A 238 8.91 -3.84 -15.43
CA TRP A 238 9.30 -5.20 -15.71
C TRP A 238 10.66 -5.60 -15.19
N GLU A 239 11.70 -4.84 -15.53
CA GLU A 239 13.08 -5.21 -15.28
C GLU A 239 13.41 -5.31 -13.79
N ALA A 240 12.69 -4.55 -12.95
CA ALA A 240 12.90 -4.53 -11.50
C ALA A 240 11.79 -5.20 -10.69
N ALA A 241 10.68 -5.63 -11.31
CA ALA A 241 9.59 -6.33 -10.63
C ALA A 241 9.96 -7.76 -10.18
N THR A 242 11.12 -8.25 -10.55
CA THR A 242 11.61 -9.60 -10.20
C THR A 242 11.64 -9.84 -8.69
N CYS A 243 11.84 -8.80 -7.86
CA CYS A 243 11.86 -8.97 -6.40
C CYS A 243 10.47 -9.23 -5.79
N TRP A 244 9.38 -8.76 -6.42
CA TRP A 244 8.02 -8.98 -5.94
C TRP A 244 7.35 -10.23 -6.49
N CYS A 245 7.95 -10.87 -7.50
CA CYS A 245 7.50 -12.15 -8.05
C CYS A 245 7.78 -13.33 -7.11
N LEU A 246 8.69 -13.15 -6.16
CA LEU A 246 9.12 -14.17 -5.20
C LEU A 246 8.31 -14.14 -3.89
N ASP A 247 7.11 -13.58 -3.90
CA ASP A 247 6.24 -13.61 -2.73
C ASP A 247 5.95 -15.07 -2.32
N PRO A 248 5.91 -15.36 -1.02
CA PRO A 248 5.73 -16.73 -0.54
C PRO A 248 4.45 -17.36 -1.11
N PRO A 249 4.49 -18.67 -1.39
CA PRO A 249 3.32 -19.40 -1.88
C PRO A 249 2.17 -19.29 -0.87
N GLY A 250 1.00 -18.91 -1.33
CA GLY A 250 -0.20 -18.64 -0.52
C GLY A 250 -0.74 -17.23 -0.67
N VAL A 251 0.06 -16.29 -1.20
CA VAL A 251 -0.38 -14.91 -1.52
C VAL A 251 -0.96 -14.83 -2.95
N ASP A 252 -1.01 -15.96 -3.66
CA ASP A 252 -1.28 -16.01 -5.11
C ASP A 252 -2.74 -16.18 -5.52
N ALA A 253 -3.69 -16.00 -4.61
CA ALA A 253 -5.11 -16.16 -4.94
C ALA A 253 -5.70 -14.98 -5.73
N VAL A 254 -4.92 -14.33 -6.60
CA VAL A 254 -5.47 -13.34 -7.55
C VAL A 254 -6.07 -14.06 -8.74
N LYS A 255 -7.31 -14.52 -8.60
CA LYS A 255 -8.16 -14.85 -9.74
C LYS A 255 -8.55 -13.55 -10.44
N GLY A 256 -8.05 -13.35 -11.65
CA GLY A 256 -8.51 -12.30 -12.57
C GLY A 256 -7.61 -11.07 -12.67
N CYS A 257 -6.48 -11.19 -13.37
CA CYS A 257 -5.91 -10.07 -14.12
C CYS A 257 -6.69 -9.98 -15.44
N HIS A 258 -7.71 -9.16 -15.49
CA HIS A 258 -8.37 -8.75 -16.73
C HIS A 258 -7.93 -7.35 -17.11
#